data_2e56d01e8a81fd085dc22eb6670df0c4
#
_entry.id   2e56d01e8a81fd085dc22eb6670df0c4
#
_cell.length_a   1.000
_cell.length_b   1.000
_cell.length_c   1.000
_cell.angle_alpha   90.00
_cell.angle_beta   90.00
_cell.angle_gamma   90.00
#
_symmetry.space_group_name_H-M   'P 1'
#
loop_
_entity.id
_entity.type
_entity.pdbx_description
1 polymer ?
#
loop_
_entity_poly.entity_id
_entity_poly.type
_entity_poly.pdbx_seq_one_letter_code
_entity_poly.pdbx_strand_id
1 'polypeptide(L)'
;PTRRSSDLPIISPWLRKATAKEERFFIGLFVLSTCMPYLNRWCGEVWGQCFWNEYHMLWYFSGYLGYLVLAHYIRVHLTWNRSKRFTIGTILMVIGAVWTIYSFYVQAIPGELHSTPVIEIGWAFCTINCVLLTTGTFLMFTCIKRPQAPKLVTETSKLSYGMYLMHIFWLGLWVTVFKDTLALPTVAAIPCIAVVTFICCLVTTKIISFIPGSKWIVG
;
A
#
# COMPACT_ATOMS: atom_id res chain seq x y z
N PRO A 1 -2.41 20.98 18.77
CA PRO A 1 -3.64 20.81 18.02
C PRO A 1 -3.64 19.44 17.40
N THR A 2 -4.45 18.58 17.97
CA THR A 2 -4.74 17.26 17.42
C THR A 2 -5.38 17.47 16.07
N ARG A 3 -4.62 17.26 14.99
CA ARG A 3 -5.22 17.09 13.68
C ARG A 3 -6.21 15.95 13.81
N ARG A 4 -7.47 16.28 13.73
CA ARG A 4 -8.50 15.33 13.40
C ARG A 4 -8.09 14.78 12.04
N SER A 5 -7.59 13.55 12.03
CA SER A 5 -7.53 12.80 10.79
C SER A 5 -8.98 12.76 10.30
N SER A 6 -9.20 13.12 9.06
CA SER A 6 -10.48 13.04 8.35
C SER A 6 -10.91 11.58 8.13
N ASP A 7 -10.57 10.74 9.06
CA ASP A 7 -10.47 9.31 8.95
C ASP A 7 -11.84 8.72 9.12
N LEU A 8 -12.34 8.26 8.03
CA LEU A 8 -13.41 7.29 7.90
C LEU A 8 -14.46 7.44 9.02
N PRO A 9 -15.41 8.37 8.89
CA PRO A 9 -16.34 8.72 9.95
C PRO A 9 -17.17 7.52 10.46
N ILE A 10 -17.26 6.46 9.67
CA ILE A 10 -18.01 5.25 10.01
C ILE A 10 -17.22 4.31 10.94
N ILE A 11 -15.90 4.17 10.76
CA ILE A 11 -15.09 3.19 11.49
C ILE A 11 -14.40 3.80 12.71
N SER A 12 -14.12 5.09 12.69
CA SER A 12 -13.49 5.78 13.80
C SER A 12 -14.25 5.61 15.14
N PRO A 13 -15.59 5.65 15.21
CA PRO A 13 -16.31 5.39 16.45
C PRO A 13 -16.13 3.95 16.95
N TRP A 14 -16.10 2.98 16.04
CA TRP A 14 -15.88 1.59 16.40
C TRP A 14 -14.44 1.36 16.91
N LEU A 15 -13.42 1.81 16.16
CA LEU A 15 -12.01 1.68 16.57
C LEU A 15 -11.72 2.30 17.93
N ARG A 16 -12.38 3.40 18.29
CA ARG A 16 -12.22 4.04 19.60
C ARG A 16 -12.76 3.22 20.76
N LYS A 17 -13.72 2.33 20.49
CA LYS A 17 -14.38 1.50 21.50
C LYS A 17 -13.95 0.03 21.42
N ALA A 18 -13.33 -0.38 20.31
CA ALA A 18 -12.94 -1.76 20.05
C ALA A 18 -11.88 -2.22 21.05
N THR A 19 -12.10 -3.42 21.55
CA THR A 19 -11.13 -4.11 22.40
C THR A 19 -10.04 -4.77 21.56
N ALA A 20 -8.87 -5.01 22.17
CA ALA A 20 -7.80 -5.73 21.48
C ALA A 20 -8.20 -7.14 20.98
N LYS A 21 -9.24 -7.75 21.58
CA LYS A 21 -9.77 -9.05 21.14
C LYS A 21 -10.58 -8.92 19.84
N GLU A 22 -11.42 -7.91 19.76
CA GLU A 22 -12.24 -7.64 18.58
C GLU A 22 -11.38 -7.24 17.38
N GLU A 23 -10.38 -6.38 17.60
CA GLU A 23 -9.43 -6.04 16.54
C GLU A 23 -8.63 -7.24 16.06
N ARG A 24 -8.15 -8.10 16.97
CA ARG A 24 -7.45 -9.35 16.59
C ARG A 24 -8.33 -10.30 15.80
N PHE A 25 -9.59 -10.42 16.15
CA PHE A 25 -10.55 -11.23 15.41
C PHE A 25 -10.72 -10.69 13.99
N PHE A 26 -10.94 -9.36 13.86
CA PHE A 26 -11.06 -8.71 12.56
C PHE A 26 -9.79 -8.89 11.72
N ILE A 27 -8.61 -8.67 12.31
CA ILE A 27 -7.32 -8.84 11.63
C ILE A 27 -7.12 -10.30 11.20
N GLY A 28 -7.54 -11.27 12.00
CA GLY A 28 -7.49 -12.69 11.64
C GLY A 28 -8.30 -12.99 10.39
N LEU A 29 -9.53 -12.48 10.31
CA LEU A 29 -10.38 -12.61 9.11
C LEU A 29 -9.82 -11.83 7.91
N PHE A 30 -9.25 -10.65 8.13
CA PHE A 30 -8.55 -9.91 7.10
C PHE A 30 -7.37 -10.70 6.52
N VAL A 31 -6.50 -11.26 7.36
CA VAL A 31 -5.37 -12.08 6.91
C VAL A 31 -5.85 -13.31 6.13
N LEU A 32 -6.91 -13.98 6.61
CA LEU A 32 -7.53 -15.10 5.86
C LEU A 32 -8.04 -14.65 4.50
N SER A 33 -8.73 -13.50 4.42
CA SER A 33 -9.22 -12.97 3.14
C SER A 33 -8.09 -12.72 2.13
N THR A 34 -6.94 -12.25 2.60
CA THR A 34 -5.78 -11.99 1.73
C THR A 34 -5.06 -13.24 1.22
N CYS A 35 -5.35 -14.40 1.81
CA CYS A 35 -4.87 -15.69 1.30
C CYS A 35 -5.76 -16.24 0.16
N MET A 36 -7.02 -15.79 0.04
CA MET A 36 -7.98 -16.34 -0.92
C MET A 36 -7.51 -16.24 -2.38
N PRO A 37 -6.90 -15.16 -2.88
CA PRO A 37 -6.41 -15.10 -4.26
C PRO A 37 -5.41 -16.22 -4.59
N TYR A 38 -4.52 -16.56 -3.65
CA TYR A 38 -3.56 -17.65 -3.84
C TYR A 38 -4.22 -19.03 -3.70
N LEU A 39 -5.17 -19.20 -2.79
CA LEU A 39 -5.93 -20.44 -2.65
C LEU A 39 -6.74 -20.73 -3.91
N ASN A 40 -7.42 -19.73 -4.46
CA ASN A 40 -8.15 -19.85 -5.73
C ASN A 40 -7.24 -20.31 -6.87
N ARG A 41 -6.00 -19.83 -6.90
CA ARG A 41 -5.04 -20.23 -7.93
C ARG A 41 -4.60 -21.69 -7.79
N TRP A 42 -4.46 -22.23 -6.57
CA TRP A 42 -3.96 -23.59 -6.33
C TRP A 42 -5.06 -24.63 -6.30
N CYS A 43 -6.21 -24.28 -5.77
CA CYS A 43 -7.33 -25.21 -5.55
C CYS A 43 -8.46 -25.04 -6.57
N GLY A 44 -8.37 -24.04 -7.47
CA GLY A 44 -9.48 -23.66 -8.35
C GLY A 44 -10.57 -22.91 -7.60
N GLU A 45 -11.79 -22.93 -8.14
CA GLU A 45 -12.92 -22.23 -7.54
C GLU A 45 -13.23 -22.76 -6.13
N VAL A 46 -13.15 -21.89 -5.15
CA VAL A 46 -13.51 -22.19 -3.77
C VAL A 46 -14.96 -21.79 -3.54
N TRP A 47 -15.68 -22.52 -2.71
CA TRP A 47 -17.08 -22.28 -2.40
C TRP A 47 -17.36 -20.83 -1.98
N GLY A 48 -18.42 -20.24 -2.53
CA GLY A 48 -18.81 -18.85 -2.29
C GLY A 48 -18.17 -17.82 -3.23
N GLN A 49 -17.38 -18.26 -4.21
CA GLN A 49 -16.85 -17.37 -5.23
C GLN A 49 -17.97 -16.89 -6.17
N CYS A 50 -17.93 -15.62 -6.52
CA CYS A 50 -18.76 -15.04 -7.57
C CYS A 50 -17.92 -14.06 -8.39
N PHE A 51 -18.36 -13.77 -9.60
CA PHE A 51 -17.64 -12.96 -10.60
C PHE A 51 -17.07 -11.64 -10.09
N TRP A 52 -17.76 -11.00 -9.16
CA TRP A 52 -17.36 -9.71 -8.57
C TRP A 52 -16.71 -9.84 -7.18
N ASN A 53 -16.55 -11.03 -6.65
CA ASN A 53 -16.07 -11.25 -5.28
C ASN A 53 -15.01 -12.36 -5.22
N GLU A 54 -13.76 -11.98 -5.32
CA GLU A 54 -12.61 -12.88 -5.21
C GLU A 54 -12.28 -13.29 -3.76
N TYR A 55 -12.91 -12.63 -2.79
CA TYR A 55 -12.66 -12.85 -1.36
C TYR A 55 -13.74 -13.73 -0.69
N HIS A 56 -14.67 -14.26 -1.44
CA HIS A 56 -15.75 -15.11 -0.99
C HIS A 56 -16.55 -14.47 0.14
N MET A 57 -16.88 -15.22 1.19
CA MET A 57 -17.59 -14.71 2.35
C MET A 57 -16.76 -13.71 3.19
N LEU A 58 -15.46 -13.63 2.97
CA LEU A 58 -14.57 -12.73 3.68
C LEU A 58 -14.45 -11.35 3.03
N TRP A 59 -15.24 -11.06 2.00
CA TRP A 59 -15.24 -9.76 1.30
C TRP A 59 -15.30 -8.55 2.24
N TYR A 60 -16.15 -8.61 3.27
CA TYR A 60 -16.32 -7.52 4.23
C TYR A 60 -15.08 -7.24 5.09
N PHE A 61 -14.17 -8.18 5.18
CA PHE A 61 -12.91 -8.04 5.92
C PHE A 61 -11.72 -7.71 5.04
N SER A 62 -11.91 -7.71 3.71
CA SER A 62 -10.86 -7.39 2.73
C SER A 62 -10.71 -5.88 2.54
N GLY A 63 -9.73 -5.47 1.74
CA GLY A 63 -9.54 -4.09 1.33
C GLY A 63 -8.74 -3.23 2.30
N TYR A 64 -8.75 -1.93 2.05
CA TYR A 64 -7.99 -0.96 2.84
C TYR A 64 -8.40 -0.88 4.30
N LEU A 65 -9.63 -1.30 4.61
CA LEU A 65 -10.14 -1.34 5.97
C LEU A 65 -9.31 -2.23 6.88
N GLY A 66 -8.90 -3.40 6.38
CA GLY A 66 -8.05 -4.32 7.13
C GLY A 66 -6.71 -3.69 7.52
N TYR A 67 -6.10 -2.94 6.62
CA TYR A 67 -4.86 -2.21 6.92
C TYR A 67 -5.05 -1.11 7.96
N LEU A 68 -6.20 -0.44 7.96
CA LEU A 68 -6.50 0.58 8.95
C LEU A 68 -6.60 -0.03 10.37
N VAL A 69 -7.37 -1.12 10.51
CA VAL A 69 -7.51 -1.84 11.79
C VAL A 69 -6.17 -2.40 12.25
N LEU A 70 -5.39 -2.97 11.33
CA LEU A 70 -4.04 -3.49 11.61
C LEU A 70 -3.09 -2.39 12.10
N ALA A 71 -3.09 -1.23 11.44
CA ALA A 71 -2.28 -0.09 11.83
C ALA A 71 -2.69 0.47 13.20
N HIS A 72 -3.99 0.54 13.49
CA HIS A 72 -4.51 0.93 14.79
C HIS A 72 -4.08 -0.06 15.88
N TYR A 73 -4.22 -1.36 15.65
CA TYR A 73 -3.79 -2.40 16.58
C TYR A 73 -2.29 -2.30 16.90
N ILE A 74 -1.45 -2.15 15.89
CA ILE A 74 0.00 -2.01 16.07
C ILE A 74 0.34 -0.77 16.89
N ARG A 75 -0.39 0.32 16.71
CA ARG A 75 -0.13 1.58 17.39
C ARG A 75 -0.62 1.59 18.84
N VAL A 76 -1.79 1.02 19.11
CA VAL A 76 -2.48 1.14 20.39
C VAL A 76 -2.26 -0.07 21.29
N HIS A 77 -2.33 -1.28 20.74
CA HIS A 77 -2.35 -2.52 21.51
C HIS A 77 -1.02 -3.29 21.49
N LEU A 78 -0.10 -2.99 20.57
CA LEU A 78 1.15 -3.74 20.46
C LEU A 78 2.19 -3.23 21.47
N THR A 79 2.47 -4.05 22.47
CA THR A 79 3.40 -3.74 23.58
C THR A 79 4.85 -4.17 23.33
N TRP A 80 5.17 -4.62 22.10
CA TRP A 80 6.50 -5.09 21.79
C TRP A 80 7.57 -4.00 21.96
N ASN A 81 8.75 -4.38 22.44
CA ASN A 81 9.89 -3.47 22.52
C ASN A 81 10.42 -3.11 21.11
N ARG A 82 11.24 -2.07 21.03
CA ARG A 82 11.78 -1.54 19.77
C ARG A 82 12.56 -2.60 18.97
N SER A 83 13.41 -3.38 19.64
CA SER A 83 14.22 -4.42 18.99
C SER A 83 13.33 -5.48 18.35
N LYS A 84 12.34 -5.99 19.10
CA LYS A 84 11.39 -6.99 18.59
C LYS A 84 10.57 -6.46 17.41
N ARG A 85 10.09 -5.21 17.45
CA ARG A 85 9.37 -4.58 16.33
C ARG A 85 10.27 -4.49 15.09
N PHE A 86 11.53 -4.08 15.27
CA PHE A 86 12.46 -3.94 14.16
C PHE A 86 12.79 -5.31 13.56
N THR A 87 13.15 -6.31 14.37
CA THR A 87 13.49 -7.66 13.88
C THR A 87 12.31 -8.32 13.16
N ILE A 88 11.13 -8.35 13.79
CA ILE A 88 9.94 -8.94 13.18
C ILE A 88 9.52 -8.14 11.94
N GLY A 89 9.58 -6.81 12.01
CA GLY A 89 9.30 -5.93 10.86
C GLY A 89 10.19 -6.23 9.67
N THR A 90 11.50 -6.38 9.90
CA THR A 90 12.46 -6.74 8.84
C THR A 90 12.17 -8.12 8.24
N ILE A 91 11.90 -9.11 9.09
CA ILE A 91 11.58 -10.48 8.62
C ILE A 91 10.32 -10.47 7.75
N LEU A 92 9.24 -9.85 8.21
CA LEU A 92 7.99 -9.76 7.45
C LEU A 92 8.17 -9.01 6.13
N MET A 93 8.91 -7.90 6.15
CA MET A 93 9.22 -7.11 4.96
C MET A 93 10.00 -7.93 3.94
N VAL A 94 11.04 -8.66 4.37
CA VAL A 94 11.85 -9.50 3.48
C VAL A 94 11.04 -10.65 2.90
N ILE A 95 10.25 -11.35 3.72
CA ILE A 95 9.39 -12.44 3.26
C ILE A 95 8.38 -11.91 2.23
N GLY A 96 7.70 -10.79 2.53
CA GLY A 96 6.75 -10.18 1.60
C GLY A 96 7.39 -9.74 0.29
N ALA A 97 8.59 -9.13 0.35
CA ALA A 97 9.33 -8.71 -0.84
C ALA A 97 9.78 -9.90 -1.69
N VAL A 98 10.37 -10.92 -1.07
CA VAL A 98 10.81 -12.14 -1.78
C VAL A 98 9.62 -12.85 -2.41
N TRP A 99 8.51 -12.97 -1.70
CA TRP A 99 7.29 -13.58 -2.25
C TRP A 99 6.76 -12.78 -3.44
N THR A 100 6.71 -11.46 -3.35
CA THR A 100 6.29 -10.61 -4.45
C THR A 100 7.19 -10.79 -5.67
N ILE A 101 8.51 -10.71 -5.50
CA ILE A 101 9.50 -10.90 -6.58
C ILE A 101 9.35 -12.29 -7.21
N TYR A 102 9.23 -13.33 -6.38
CA TYR A 102 9.05 -14.70 -6.86
C TYR A 102 7.74 -14.87 -7.64
N SER A 103 6.65 -14.28 -7.14
CA SER A 103 5.35 -14.30 -7.84
C SER A 103 5.44 -13.66 -9.21
N PHE A 104 6.12 -12.53 -9.34
CA PHE A 104 6.37 -11.90 -10.63
C PHE A 104 7.25 -12.76 -11.53
N TYR A 105 8.34 -13.28 -11.00
CA TYR A 105 9.28 -14.09 -11.78
C TYR A 105 8.63 -15.34 -12.39
N VAL A 106 7.81 -16.05 -11.60
CA VAL A 106 7.11 -17.26 -12.06
C VAL A 106 5.99 -16.94 -13.05
N GLN A 107 5.39 -15.75 -12.95
CA GLN A 107 4.24 -15.36 -13.78
C GLN A 107 4.64 -14.58 -15.03
N ALA A 108 5.80 -13.96 -15.03
CA ALA A 108 6.32 -13.25 -16.18
C ALA A 108 6.94 -14.22 -17.18
N ILE A 109 6.22 -14.54 -18.26
CA ILE A 109 6.79 -15.28 -19.40
C ILE A 109 7.41 -14.27 -20.36
N PRO A 110 8.71 -14.35 -20.66
CA PRO A 110 9.35 -13.46 -21.61
C PRO A 110 8.69 -13.52 -22.99
N GLY A 111 8.26 -12.37 -23.49
CA GLY A 111 7.67 -12.24 -24.82
C GLY A 111 6.13 -12.35 -24.91
N GLU A 112 5.47 -12.77 -23.86
CA GLU A 112 4.02 -12.75 -23.77
C GLU A 112 3.56 -11.72 -22.74
N LEU A 113 2.89 -10.68 -23.18
CA LEU A 113 2.07 -9.83 -22.32
C LEU A 113 0.82 -10.63 -21.96
N HIS A 114 0.91 -11.44 -20.91
CA HIS A 114 -0.26 -12.13 -20.41
C HIS A 114 -1.30 -11.12 -19.97
N SER A 115 -2.54 -11.38 -20.40
CA SER A 115 -3.71 -10.68 -19.89
C SER A 115 -3.67 -10.65 -18.37
N THR A 116 -3.48 -9.54 -17.90
CA THR A 116 -3.59 -8.90 -16.60
C THR A 116 -3.94 -9.71 -15.32
N PRO A 117 -4.91 -10.60 -15.24
CA PRO A 117 -5.32 -11.16 -13.93
C PRO A 117 -4.26 -12.02 -13.23
N VAL A 118 -3.36 -12.65 -13.99
CA VAL A 118 -2.38 -13.58 -13.42
C VAL A 118 -1.17 -12.85 -12.83
N ILE A 119 -0.75 -11.75 -13.44
CA ILE A 119 0.37 -10.91 -12.95
C ILE A 119 -0.11 -10.06 -11.76
N GLU A 120 -1.37 -9.65 -11.74
CA GLU A 120 -1.94 -8.78 -10.72
C GLU A 120 -1.96 -9.38 -9.32
N ILE A 121 -2.02 -10.70 -9.17
CA ILE A 121 -1.94 -11.35 -7.85
C ILE A 121 -0.66 -10.96 -7.10
N GLY A 122 0.46 -10.80 -7.79
CA GLY A 122 1.75 -10.47 -7.17
C GLY A 122 1.80 -9.08 -6.53
N TRP A 123 1.00 -8.13 -7.01
CA TRP A 123 0.98 -6.73 -6.54
C TRP A 123 -0.39 -6.26 -6.02
N ALA A 124 -1.41 -7.11 -6.09
CA ALA A 124 -2.71 -6.75 -5.57
C ALA A 124 -2.62 -6.40 -4.08
N PHE A 125 -3.14 -5.23 -3.71
CA PHE A 125 -3.01 -4.70 -2.34
C PHE A 125 -3.71 -5.55 -1.26
N CYS A 126 -4.62 -6.43 -1.63
CA CYS A 126 -5.32 -7.37 -0.74
C CYS A 126 -4.78 -8.80 -0.81
N THR A 127 -3.49 -8.97 -1.05
CA THR A 127 -2.81 -10.28 -1.03
C THR A 127 -1.86 -10.38 0.14
N ILE A 128 -1.63 -11.61 0.61
CA ILE A 128 -0.85 -11.86 1.83
C ILE A 128 0.60 -11.35 1.73
N ASN A 129 1.23 -11.43 0.57
CA ASN A 129 2.58 -10.90 0.35
C ASN A 129 2.62 -9.38 0.54
N CYS A 130 1.63 -8.64 0.03
CA CYS A 130 1.51 -7.20 0.21
C CYS A 130 1.21 -6.84 1.68
N VAL A 131 0.37 -7.62 2.37
CA VAL A 131 0.12 -7.43 3.81
C VAL A 131 1.39 -7.63 4.63
N LEU A 132 2.17 -8.67 4.35
CA LEU A 132 3.44 -8.93 5.04
C LEU A 132 4.44 -7.79 4.82
N LEU A 133 4.62 -7.38 3.55
CA LEU A 133 5.52 -6.27 3.18
C LEU A 133 5.11 -4.97 3.88
N THR A 134 3.83 -4.61 3.81
CA THR A 134 3.30 -3.37 4.38
C THR A 134 3.37 -3.39 5.91
N THR A 135 2.98 -4.51 6.54
CA THR A 135 3.05 -4.67 8.00
C THR A 135 4.49 -4.59 8.50
N GLY A 136 5.41 -5.26 7.81
CA GLY A 136 6.84 -5.24 8.13
C GLY A 136 7.40 -3.82 8.05
N THR A 137 7.15 -3.11 6.96
CA THR A 137 7.55 -1.72 6.76
C THR A 137 6.95 -0.81 7.83
N PHE A 138 5.66 -0.94 8.14
CA PHE A 138 5.00 -0.14 9.16
C PHE A 138 5.60 -0.37 10.56
N LEU A 139 5.88 -1.63 10.95
CA LEU A 139 6.54 -1.94 12.21
C LEU A 139 7.92 -1.28 12.31
N MET A 140 8.71 -1.29 11.24
CA MET A 140 10.02 -0.61 11.19
C MET A 140 9.87 0.90 11.37
N PHE A 141 8.91 1.53 10.70
CA PHE A 141 8.65 2.97 10.87
C PHE A 141 8.22 3.32 12.29
N THR A 142 7.49 2.45 13.00
CA THR A 142 7.14 2.69 14.42
C THR A 142 8.36 2.70 15.36
N CYS A 143 9.52 2.21 14.90
CA CYS A 143 10.77 2.27 15.65
C CYS A 143 11.46 3.65 15.59
N ILE A 144 11.05 4.54 14.69
CA ILE A 144 11.65 5.86 14.53
C ILE A 144 11.09 6.79 15.62
N LYS A 145 11.95 7.09 16.60
CA LYS A 145 11.62 8.04 17.68
C LYS A 145 12.13 9.43 17.30
N ARG A 146 11.35 10.18 16.53
CA ARG A 146 11.61 11.61 16.31
C ARG A 146 10.45 12.44 16.86
N PRO A 147 10.71 13.46 17.68
CA PRO A 147 9.66 14.31 18.25
C PRO A 147 8.90 15.10 17.17
N GLN A 148 9.57 15.41 16.08
CA GLN A 148 8.99 16.12 14.93
C GLN A 148 9.47 15.49 13.62
N ALA A 149 8.58 15.33 12.68
CA ALA A 149 8.95 14.92 11.32
C ALA A 149 9.70 16.05 10.61
N PRO A 150 10.69 15.74 9.76
CA PRO A 150 11.33 16.74 8.91
C PRO A 150 10.29 17.54 8.10
N LYS A 151 10.55 18.83 7.90
CA LYS A 151 9.62 19.70 7.15
C LYS A 151 9.24 19.13 5.79
N LEU A 152 10.23 18.59 5.05
CA LEU A 152 10.00 17.97 3.76
C LEU A 152 8.98 16.83 3.84
N VAL A 153 9.12 15.91 4.79
CA VAL A 153 8.19 14.79 4.98
C VAL A 153 6.79 15.29 5.32
N THR A 154 6.70 16.31 6.17
CA THR A 154 5.42 16.90 6.56
C THR A 154 4.73 17.57 5.37
N GLU A 155 5.46 18.31 4.55
CA GLU A 155 4.92 18.97 3.36
C GLU A 155 4.51 17.94 2.30
N THR A 156 5.36 16.95 2.01
CA THR A 156 5.02 15.85 1.09
C THR A 156 3.77 15.09 1.55
N SER A 157 3.65 14.82 2.86
CA SER A 157 2.47 14.14 3.42
C SER A 157 1.19 14.97 3.25
N LYS A 158 1.27 16.30 3.35
CA LYS A 158 0.10 17.17 3.12
C LYS A 158 -0.35 17.18 1.66
N LEU A 159 0.61 17.06 0.75
CA LEU A 159 0.39 17.11 -0.69
C LEU A 159 0.16 15.73 -1.31
N SER A 160 0.24 14.65 -0.52
CA SER A 160 0.24 13.27 -1.01
C SER A 160 -1.01 12.91 -1.82
N TYR A 161 -2.17 13.45 -1.45
CA TYR A 161 -3.41 13.20 -2.17
C TYR A 161 -3.38 13.82 -3.59
N GLY A 162 -2.97 15.07 -3.71
CA GLY A 162 -2.81 15.71 -5.01
C GLY A 162 -1.72 15.05 -5.87
N MET A 163 -0.61 14.63 -5.25
CA MET A 163 0.43 13.86 -5.92
C MET A 163 -0.12 12.53 -6.46
N TYR A 164 -0.95 11.85 -5.67
CA TYR A 164 -1.60 10.62 -6.08
C TYR A 164 -2.53 10.83 -7.29
N LEU A 165 -3.27 11.92 -7.34
CA LEU A 165 -4.14 12.21 -8.49
C LEU A 165 -3.35 12.51 -9.77
N MET A 166 -2.17 13.10 -9.67
CA MET A 166 -1.38 13.54 -10.81
C MET A 166 -0.32 12.53 -11.29
N HIS A 167 -0.02 11.49 -10.49
CA HIS A 167 1.12 10.62 -10.79
C HIS A 167 1.00 9.88 -12.12
N ILE A 168 -0.20 9.47 -12.52
CA ILE A 168 -0.43 8.76 -13.79
C ILE A 168 -0.06 9.65 -14.98
N PHE A 169 -0.40 10.94 -14.93
CA PHE A 169 -0.06 11.90 -15.98
C PHE A 169 1.46 12.03 -16.16
N TRP A 170 2.18 12.31 -15.05
CA TRP A 170 3.63 12.44 -15.10
C TRP A 170 4.34 11.13 -15.41
N LEU A 171 3.83 10.01 -14.91
CA LEU A 171 4.37 8.69 -15.19
C LEU A 171 4.31 8.39 -16.70
N GLY A 172 3.15 8.61 -17.33
CA GLY A 172 2.98 8.41 -18.78
C GLY A 172 3.96 9.24 -19.59
N LEU A 173 4.08 10.54 -19.26
CA LEU A 173 5.02 11.44 -19.92
C LEU A 173 6.48 10.94 -19.82
N TRP A 174 6.92 10.60 -18.62
CA TRP A 174 8.32 10.20 -18.40
C TRP A 174 8.64 8.80 -18.92
N VAL A 175 7.66 7.90 -18.97
CA VAL A 175 7.82 6.61 -19.64
C VAL A 175 8.14 6.83 -21.11
N THR A 176 7.38 7.69 -21.80
CA THR A 176 7.64 8.02 -23.21
C THR A 176 9.01 8.66 -23.40
N VAL A 177 9.37 9.64 -22.58
CA VAL A 177 10.68 10.32 -22.70
C VAL A 177 11.85 9.35 -22.47
N PHE A 178 11.84 8.57 -21.39
CA PHE A 178 12.99 7.75 -21.04
C PHE A 178 13.10 6.45 -21.86
N LYS A 179 11.99 5.86 -22.27
CA LYS A 179 12.00 4.64 -23.09
C LYS A 179 12.08 4.94 -24.58
N ASP A 180 11.21 5.81 -25.07
CA ASP A 180 11.04 5.99 -26.51
C ASP A 180 12.03 7.03 -27.07
N THR A 181 12.32 8.11 -26.33
CA THR A 181 13.21 9.17 -26.81
C THR A 181 14.67 8.94 -26.41
N LEU A 182 14.95 8.57 -25.17
CA LEU A 182 16.31 8.36 -24.66
C LEU A 182 16.79 6.93 -24.77
N ALA A 183 15.91 5.97 -25.08
CA ALA A 183 16.20 4.54 -25.23
C ALA A 183 17.03 3.94 -24.07
N LEU A 184 16.78 4.40 -22.83
CA LEU A 184 17.52 3.91 -21.67
C LEU A 184 17.20 2.44 -21.37
N PRO A 185 18.19 1.66 -20.90
CA PRO A 185 17.95 0.30 -20.44
C PRO A 185 16.95 0.31 -19.26
N THR A 186 16.03 -0.67 -19.24
CA THR A 186 14.92 -0.74 -18.29
C THR A 186 15.36 -0.59 -16.81
N VAL A 187 16.52 -1.18 -16.47
CA VAL A 187 17.06 -1.13 -15.10
C VAL A 187 17.40 0.30 -14.66
N ALA A 188 17.86 1.15 -15.58
CA ALA A 188 18.14 2.56 -15.30
C ALA A 188 16.90 3.43 -15.48
N ALA A 189 16.04 3.13 -16.46
CA ALA A 189 14.85 3.89 -16.76
C ALA A 189 13.85 3.89 -15.59
N ILE A 190 13.60 2.73 -14.96
CA ILE A 190 12.62 2.61 -13.87
C ILE A 190 12.93 3.56 -12.70
N PRO A 191 14.12 3.55 -12.07
CA PRO A 191 14.41 4.46 -10.96
C PRO A 191 14.41 5.93 -11.39
N CYS A 192 14.89 6.26 -12.61
CA CYS A 192 14.86 7.61 -13.12
C CYS A 192 13.42 8.12 -13.30
N ILE A 193 12.56 7.32 -13.92
CA ILE A 193 11.14 7.63 -14.10
C ILE A 193 10.46 7.85 -12.73
N ALA A 194 10.71 6.96 -11.78
CA ALA A 194 10.11 7.06 -10.45
C ALA A 194 10.51 8.36 -9.72
N VAL A 195 11.80 8.70 -9.73
CA VAL A 195 12.31 9.90 -9.07
C VAL A 195 11.78 11.17 -9.73
N VAL A 196 11.85 11.26 -11.06
CA VAL A 196 11.41 12.44 -11.79
C VAL A 196 9.90 12.62 -11.69
N THR A 197 9.13 11.54 -11.81
CA THR A 197 7.67 11.56 -11.58
C THR A 197 7.34 12.08 -10.19
N PHE A 198 8.01 11.58 -9.15
CA PHE A 198 7.80 12.05 -7.78
C PHE A 198 8.06 13.54 -7.62
N ILE A 199 9.19 14.04 -8.16
CA ILE A 199 9.54 15.46 -8.10
C ILE A 199 8.52 16.30 -8.84
N CYS A 200 8.14 15.92 -10.06
CA CYS A 200 7.14 16.64 -10.85
C CYS A 200 5.78 16.67 -10.16
N CYS A 201 5.33 15.55 -9.58
CA CYS A 201 4.11 15.53 -8.79
C CYS A 201 4.17 16.46 -7.59
N LEU A 202 5.26 16.44 -6.85
CA LEU A 202 5.45 17.30 -5.68
C LEU A 202 5.42 18.79 -6.07
N VAL A 203 6.18 19.19 -7.09
CA VAL A 203 6.26 20.57 -7.57
C VAL A 203 4.90 21.04 -8.08
N THR A 204 4.27 20.26 -8.96
CA THR A 204 2.97 20.61 -9.56
C THR A 204 1.89 20.75 -8.49
N THR A 205 1.82 19.78 -7.57
CA THR A 205 0.84 19.82 -6.48
C THR A 205 1.11 21.00 -5.55
N LYS A 206 2.39 21.33 -5.31
CA LYS A 206 2.75 22.51 -4.52
C LYS A 206 2.31 23.80 -5.21
N ILE A 207 2.51 23.93 -6.52
CA ILE A 207 2.05 25.11 -7.29
C ILE A 207 0.53 25.22 -7.22
N ILE A 208 -0.19 24.12 -7.43
CA ILE A 208 -1.66 24.11 -7.33
C ILE A 208 -2.12 24.52 -5.93
N SER A 209 -1.39 24.14 -4.88
CA SER A 209 -1.75 24.47 -3.49
C SER A 209 -1.76 25.98 -3.19
N PHE A 210 -1.17 26.83 -4.03
CA PHE A 210 -1.22 28.29 -3.90
C PHE A 210 -2.49 28.92 -4.50
N ILE A 211 -3.25 28.16 -5.29
CA ILE A 211 -4.50 28.63 -5.91
C ILE A 211 -5.61 28.70 -4.84
N PRO A 212 -6.35 29.82 -4.71
CA PRO A 212 -7.49 29.90 -3.83
C PRO A 212 -8.52 28.81 -4.13
N GLY A 213 -8.98 28.07 -3.13
CA GLY A 213 -9.90 26.93 -3.29
C GLY A 213 -9.26 25.58 -3.60
N SER A 214 -7.94 25.53 -3.82
CA SER A 214 -7.21 24.28 -4.10
C SER A 214 -7.31 23.19 -3.03
N LYS A 215 -7.71 23.54 -1.81
CA LYS A 215 -7.91 22.59 -0.69
C LYS A 215 -8.90 21.46 -1.01
N TRP A 216 -9.81 21.68 -1.96
CA TRP A 216 -10.75 20.66 -2.42
C TRP A 216 -10.14 19.68 -3.45
N ILE A 217 -9.02 20.08 -4.07
CA ILE A 217 -8.35 19.32 -5.13
C ILE A 217 -7.09 18.64 -4.59
N VAL A 218 -6.38 19.30 -3.71
CA VAL A 218 -5.05 18.86 -3.24
C VAL A 218 -5.11 18.20 -1.86
N GLY A 219 -6.18 18.47 -1.08
CA GLY A 219 -6.39 17.93 0.28
C GLY A 219 -5.96 18.90 1.38
#